data_2d1309d21fc1ae721de74d822ce27e20
#
_entry.id   2d1309d21fc1ae721de74d822ce27e20
#
_cell.length_a   1.000
_cell.length_b   1.000
_cell.length_c   1.000
_cell.angle_alpha   90.00
_cell.angle_beta   90.00
_cell.angle_gamma   90.00
#
_symmetry.space_group_name_H-M   'P 1'
#
loop_
_entity.id
_entity.type
_entity.pdbx_description
1 polymer ?
#
loop_
_entity_poly.entity_id
_entity_poly.type
_entity_poly.pdbx_seq_one_letter_code
_entity_poly.pdbx_strand_id
1 'polypeptide(L)'
;MNKKILALCAAGLLFSMTGCEETMDPNDPQSVRRYLTKKQIGFTPNQFVSYAVNSDTAKMTLFLQASFEIDQPADNGNNAVAIAANKGNMMVLNYLFDHGAKANVQNGSGDMVIDNAVSMGNKEVVVRILEQLKKEGVASQNLATAVLLAAKTGKADMLEVLADAGAPLEARGPDGYLPIHWAVKNGNFDAMMFLINKGVDVNVKCGQGYSVLDWATNEGYPRLIKALKKAGAKNTKQYFKDSKG
;
A
#
# COMPACT_ATOMS: atom_id res chain seq x y z
N MET A 1 12.19 11.52 29.98
CA MET A 1 11.79 12.81 29.39
C MET A 1 12.35 12.87 27.96
N ASN A 2 11.51 12.67 26.98
CA ASN A 2 11.91 12.36 25.60
C ASN A 2 12.36 13.62 24.85
N LYS A 3 13.63 13.65 24.41
CA LYS A 3 14.24 14.76 23.65
C LYS A 3 13.57 15.11 22.31
N LYS A 4 12.57 14.32 21.86
CA LYS A 4 11.78 14.57 20.64
C LYS A 4 10.66 15.61 20.82
N ILE A 5 10.28 15.96 22.05
CA ILE A 5 9.21 16.94 22.34
C ILE A 5 9.72 18.38 22.27
N LEU A 6 11.04 18.60 22.44
CA LEU A 6 11.62 19.95 22.45
C LEU A 6 11.78 20.58 21.05
N ALA A 7 11.71 19.83 19.97
CA ALA A 7 11.91 20.38 18.63
C ALA A 7 10.66 21.06 18.02
N LEU A 8 9.47 20.88 18.61
CA LEU A 8 8.22 21.50 18.11
C LEU A 8 7.94 22.89 18.70
N CYS A 9 8.66 23.28 19.75
CA CYS A 9 8.53 24.64 20.32
C CYS A 9 9.24 25.74 19.50
N ALA A 10 10.02 25.37 18.46
CA ALA A 10 10.77 26.35 17.65
C ALA A 10 10.03 26.86 16.40
N ALA A 11 8.87 26.30 16.05
CA ALA A 11 8.02 26.85 14.99
C ALA A 11 7.07 27.89 15.59
N GLY A 12 7.57 29.11 15.74
CA GLY A 12 6.99 30.31 16.29
C GLY A 12 5.47 30.49 16.19
N LEU A 13 4.75 30.05 17.19
CA LEU A 13 3.45 30.56 17.53
C LEU A 13 3.58 31.35 18.88
N LEU A 14 4.39 32.40 18.85
CA LEU A 14 4.32 33.48 19.83
C LEU A 14 3.06 34.28 19.51
N PHE A 15 1.96 33.97 20.19
CA PHE A 15 0.79 34.83 20.22
C PHE A 15 0.99 35.94 21.26
N SER A 16 1.09 37.20 20.79
CA SER A 16 1.11 38.39 21.59
C SER A 16 -0.26 38.69 22.20
N MET A 17 -0.24 39.04 23.47
CA MET A 17 -1.34 39.38 24.34
C MET A 17 -2.22 40.53 23.85
N THR A 18 -3.55 40.32 23.89
CA THR A 18 -4.52 41.28 24.43
C THR A 18 -5.83 40.54 24.75
N GLY A 19 -6.20 40.47 26.02
CA GLY A 19 -7.43 39.84 26.52
C GLY A 19 -7.18 38.43 27.06
N CYS A 20 -7.77 38.09 28.21
CA CYS A 20 -7.70 36.77 28.86
C CYS A 20 -8.10 35.62 27.91
N GLU A 21 -7.23 35.25 26.97
CA GLU A 21 -7.31 34.00 26.27
C GLU A 21 -6.60 32.95 27.12
N GLU A 22 -7.35 31.97 27.61
CA GLU A 22 -6.76 30.74 28.16
C GLU A 22 -5.72 30.26 27.17
N THR A 23 -4.44 30.32 27.58
CA THR A 23 -3.35 29.79 26.73
C THR A 23 -3.52 28.30 26.60
N MET A 24 -3.60 27.79 25.38
CA MET A 24 -3.67 26.37 25.14
C MET A 24 -2.39 25.70 25.65
N ASP A 25 -2.53 24.74 26.56
CA ASP A 25 -1.44 23.85 26.95
C ASP A 25 -1.40 22.65 25.95
N PRO A 26 -0.36 22.54 25.13
CA PRO A 26 -0.24 21.44 24.15
C PRO A 26 0.00 20.08 24.81
N ASN A 27 0.33 20.03 26.09
CA ASN A 27 0.55 18.79 26.85
C ASN A 27 -0.71 18.34 27.61
N ASP A 28 -1.75 19.18 27.70
CA ASP A 28 -3.05 18.81 28.25
C ASP A 28 -4.06 18.55 27.13
N PRO A 29 -4.45 17.28 26.89
CA PRO A 29 -5.42 16.94 25.86
C PRO A 29 -6.75 17.68 25.99
N GLN A 30 -7.20 17.95 27.22
CA GLN A 30 -8.45 18.66 27.46
C GLN A 30 -8.34 20.15 27.09
N SER A 31 -7.18 20.76 27.34
CA SER A 31 -6.87 22.14 26.93
C SER A 31 -6.90 22.23 25.38
N VAL A 32 -6.28 21.28 24.68
CA VAL A 32 -6.29 21.24 23.21
C VAL A 32 -7.70 21.03 22.68
N ARG A 33 -8.52 20.14 23.28
CA ARG A 33 -9.92 19.93 22.88
C ARG A 33 -10.76 21.20 23.04
N ARG A 34 -10.62 21.92 24.17
CA ARG A 34 -11.28 23.22 24.38
C ARG A 34 -10.88 24.24 23.33
N TYR A 35 -9.59 24.31 22.99
CA TYR A 35 -9.09 25.16 21.92
C TYR A 35 -9.73 24.80 20.56
N LEU A 36 -9.77 23.51 20.16
CA LEU A 36 -10.39 23.05 18.91
C LEU A 36 -11.88 23.45 18.86
N THR A 37 -12.61 23.24 19.96
CA THR A 37 -14.03 23.63 20.08
C THR A 37 -14.21 25.14 19.92
N LYS A 38 -13.39 25.96 20.59
CA LYS A 38 -13.43 27.42 20.49
C LYS A 38 -13.16 27.90 19.06
N LYS A 39 -12.29 27.21 18.32
CA LYS A 39 -12.01 27.48 16.90
C LYS A 39 -13.01 26.86 15.94
N GLN A 40 -14.08 26.25 16.44
CA GLN A 40 -15.11 25.54 15.65
C GLN A 40 -14.54 24.44 14.76
N ILE A 41 -13.46 23.80 15.21
CA ILE A 41 -12.82 22.67 14.52
C ILE A 41 -13.48 21.39 15.05
N GLY A 42 -14.19 20.68 14.19
CA GLY A 42 -14.81 19.39 14.50
C GLY A 42 -13.75 18.34 14.85
N PHE A 43 -13.84 17.72 16.02
CA PHE A 43 -12.92 16.66 16.45
C PHE A 43 -13.45 15.30 15.99
N THR A 44 -13.36 15.05 14.68
CA THR A 44 -13.90 13.85 14.00
C THR A 44 -12.88 13.20 13.09
N PRO A 45 -13.02 11.87 12.79
CA PRO A 45 -12.18 11.19 11.81
C PRO A 45 -12.20 11.85 10.43
N ASN A 46 -13.38 12.29 9.97
CA ASN A 46 -13.52 13.01 8.70
C ASN A 46 -12.65 14.27 8.64
N GLN A 47 -12.61 15.02 9.74
CA GLN A 47 -11.81 16.22 9.80
C GLN A 47 -10.32 15.92 9.85
N PHE A 48 -9.89 14.90 10.60
CA PHE A 48 -8.50 14.44 10.62
C PHE A 48 -8.02 13.98 9.24
N VAL A 49 -8.81 13.15 8.57
CA VAL A 49 -8.52 12.68 7.20
C VAL A 49 -8.50 13.85 6.20
N SER A 50 -9.40 14.85 6.37
CA SER A 50 -9.37 16.09 5.56
C SER A 50 -8.04 16.84 5.69
N TYR A 51 -7.44 16.87 6.87
CA TYR A 51 -6.11 17.47 7.05
C TYR A 51 -5.01 16.67 6.36
N ALA A 52 -5.09 15.34 6.36
CA ALA A 52 -4.18 14.51 5.57
C ALA A 52 -4.32 14.77 4.06
N VAL A 53 -5.55 14.97 3.56
CA VAL A 53 -5.83 15.36 2.15
C VAL A 53 -5.14 16.67 1.79
N ASN A 54 -5.16 17.64 2.70
CA ASN A 54 -4.66 19.01 2.50
C ASN A 54 -3.20 19.19 2.96
N SER A 55 -2.56 18.13 3.43
CA SER A 55 -1.19 18.14 3.96
C SER A 55 -1.00 19.07 5.17
N ASP A 56 -2.06 19.29 5.95
CA ASP A 56 -2.04 20.17 7.14
C ASP A 56 -1.60 19.38 8.38
N THR A 57 -0.31 19.09 8.44
CA THR A 57 0.27 18.32 9.56
C THR A 57 0.21 19.10 10.88
N ALA A 58 0.13 20.43 10.84
CA ALA A 58 -0.01 21.24 12.04
C ALA A 58 -1.34 20.98 12.76
N LYS A 59 -2.46 20.94 12.01
CA LYS A 59 -3.75 20.57 12.59
C LYS A 59 -3.83 19.09 12.95
N MET A 60 -3.21 18.20 12.17
CA MET A 60 -3.07 16.80 12.57
C MET A 60 -2.36 16.66 13.91
N THR A 61 -1.30 17.44 14.16
CA THR A 61 -0.60 17.47 15.47
C THR A 61 -1.55 17.87 16.61
N LEU A 62 -2.39 18.88 16.43
CA LEU A 62 -3.39 19.27 17.43
C LEU A 62 -4.36 18.14 17.77
N PHE A 63 -4.79 17.36 16.77
CA PHE A 63 -5.64 16.19 16.99
C PHE A 63 -4.94 15.12 17.83
N LEU A 64 -3.68 14.82 17.52
CA LEU A 64 -2.89 13.84 18.27
C LEU A 64 -2.63 14.32 19.71
N GLN A 65 -2.33 15.60 19.93
CA GLN A 65 -2.21 16.20 21.25
C GLN A 65 -3.53 16.16 22.05
N ALA A 66 -4.68 16.22 21.34
CA ALA A 66 -6.00 16.02 21.93
C ALA A 66 -6.37 14.55 22.17
N SER A 67 -5.41 13.63 22.06
CA SER A 67 -5.60 12.16 22.18
C SER A 67 -6.57 11.60 21.13
N PHE A 68 -6.40 12.01 19.88
CA PHE A 68 -7.09 11.40 18.74
C PHE A 68 -6.39 10.10 18.35
N GLU A 69 -7.16 9.06 18.06
CA GLU A 69 -6.61 7.79 17.55
C GLU A 69 -6.29 7.92 16.05
N ILE A 70 -5.00 7.86 15.71
CA ILE A 70 -4.45 8.19 14.40
C ILE A 70 -4.98 7.32 13.25
N ASP A 71 -5.37 6.07 13.54
CA ASP A 71 -5.82 5.09 12.55
C ASP A 71 -7.33 5.08 12.32
N GLN A 72 -8.10 5.95 13.01
CA GLN A 72 -9.56 6.00 12.84
C GLN A 72 -9.95 6.31 11.40
N PRO A 73 -10.83 5.48 10.79
CA PRO A 73 -11.32 5.75 9.44
C PRO A 73 -12.40 6.85 9.44
N ALA A 74 -12.45 7.62 8.37
CA ALA A 74 -13.55 8.50 8.04
C ALA A 74 -14.82 7.69 7.64
N ASP A 75 -15.95 8.37 7.45
CA ASP A 75 -17.23 7.74 7.10
C ASP A 75 -17.19 6.94 5.79
N ASN A 76 -16.27 7.28 4.89
CA ASN A 76 -16.01 6.53 3.66
C ASN A 76 -15.07 5.33 3.83
N GLY A 77 -14.71 4.99 5.06
CA GLY A 77 -13.82 3.88 5.40
C GLY A 77 -12.33 4.14 5.18
N ASN A 78 -11.94 5.27 4.58
CA ASN A 78 -10.53 5.60 4.42
C ASN A 78 -9.95 6.23 5.69
N ASN A 79 -8.76 5.79 6.08
CA ASN A 79 -7.96 6.47 7.11
C ASN A 79 -6.92 7.41 6.48
N ALA A 80 -6.21 8.15 7.32
CA ALA A 80 -5.21 9.12 6.86
C ALA A 80 -4.06 8.46 6.08
N VAL A 81 -3.63 7.23 6.46
CA VAL A 81 -2.57 6.48 5.77
C VAL A 81 -3.02 6.09 4.37
N ALA A 82 -4.24 5.56 4.20
CA ALA A 82 -4.79 5.20 2.89
C ALA A 82 -4.86 6.41 1.95
N ILE A 83 -5.30 7.55 2.45
CA ILE A 83 -5.36 8.79 1.67
C ILE A 83 -3.96 9.29 1.29
N ALA A 84 -3.01 9.32 2.22
CA ALA A 84 -1.65 9.76 1.95
C ALA A 84 -0.96 8.86 0.92
N ALA A 85 -1.13 7.55 1.04
CA ALA A 85 -0.60 6.56 0.09
C ALA A 85 -1.21 6.72 -1.31
N ASN A 86 -2.54 6.86 -1.41
CA ASN A 86 -3.25 7.06 -2.68
C ASN A 86 -2.84 8.34 -3.40
N LYS A 87 -2.55 9.39 -2.66
CA LYS A 87 -2.07 10.67 -3.22
C LYS A 87 -0.56 10.68 -3.51
N GLY A 88 0.17 9.67 -3.10
CA GLY A 88 1.63 9.69 -3.17
C GLY A 88 2.25 10.74 -2.24
N ASN A 89 1.55 11.16 -1.20
CA ASN A 89 1.99 12.23 -0.32
C ASN A 89 2.96 11.70 0.74
N MET A 90 4.22 11.61 0.37
CA MET A 90 5.30 11.10 1.22
C MET A 90 5.49 11.91 2.50
N MET A 91 5.26 13.24 2.47
CA MET A 91 5.38 14.07 3.65
C MET A 91 4.36 13.67 4.73
N VAL A 92 3.08 13.54 4.34
CA VAL A 92 2.00 13.12 5.25
C VAL A 92 2.19 11.66 5.66
N LEU A 93 2.59 10.78 4.74
CA LEU A 93 2.81 9.37 5.04
C LEU A 93 3.93 9.19 6.09
N ASN A 94 5.05 9.90 5.93
CA ASN A 94 6.13 9.89 6.91
C ASN A 94 5.68 10.45 8.25
N TYR A 95 4.96 11.58 8.23
CA TYR A 95 4.40 12.19 9.45
C TYR A 95 3.53 11.18 10.21
N LEU A 96 2.60 10.50 9.52
CA LEU A 96 1.71 9.52 10.14
C LEU A 96 2.49 8.35 10.76
N PHE A 97 3.43 7.77 10.04
CA PHE A 97 4.24 6.65 10.55
C PHE A 97 5.17 7.05 11.70
N ASP A 98 5.71 8.26 11.68
CA ASP A 98 6.53 8.80 12.78
C ASP A 98 5.69 9.04 14.06
N HIS A 99 4.37 9.20 13.92
CA HIS A 99 3.42 9.35 15.03
C HIS A 99 2.67 8.05 15.38
N GLY A 100 3.12 6.91 14.85
CA GLY A 100 2.65 5.59 15.25
C GLY A 100 1.45 5.05 14.47
N ALA A 101 1.09 5.66 13.33
CA ALA A 101 0.09 5.08 12.44
C ALA A 101 0.54 3.73 11.89
N LYS A 102 -0.41 2.82 11.68
CA LYS A 102 -0.16 1.48 11.14
C LYS A 102 -0.19 1.49 9.61
N ALA A 103 0.70 0.69 9.01
CA ALA A 103 0.70 0.43 7.57
C ALA A 103 -0.19 -0.78 7.19
N ASN A 104 -0.41 -1.72 8.14
CA ASN A 104 -1.26 -2.88 7.93
C ASN A 104 -2.75 -2.52 8.11
N VAL A 105 -3.25 -1.65 7.23
CA VAL A 105 -4.62 -1.12 7.26
C VAL A 105 -5.28 -1.27 5.89
N GLN A 106 -6.61 -1.31 5.89
CA GLN A 106 -7.44 -1.32 4.68
C GLN A 106 -7.89 0.09 4.32
N ASN A 107 -8.14 0.30 3.02
CA ASN A 107 -8.83 1.49 2.51
C ASN A 107 -10.36 1.33 2.63
N GLY A 108 -11.11 2.35 2.20
CA GLY A 108 -12.58 2.34 2.22
C GLY A 108 -13.24 1.29 1.32
N SER A 109 -12.49 0.68 0.39
CA SER A 109 -12.94 -0.43 -0.46
C SER A 109 -12.63 -1.81 0.14
N GLY A 110 -11.92 -1.85 1.27
CA GLY A 110 -11.48 -3.09 1.92
C GLY A 110 -10.15 -3.65 1.41
N ASP A 111 -9.48 -2.95 0.46
CA ASP A 111 -8.17 -3.36 -0.02
C ASP A 111 -7.07 -2.95 0.96
N MET A 112 -6.04 -3.76 1.08
CA MET A 112 -4.86 -3.37 1.83
C MET A 112 -4.19 -2.16 1.19
N VAL A 113 -3.71 -1.22 2.00
CA VAL A 113 -3.06 0.00 1.49
C VAL A 113 -1.84 -0.33 0.61
N ILE A 114 -1.10 -1.39 0.95
CA ILE A 114 0.03 -1.86 0.12
C ILE A 114 -0.42 -2.35 -1.26
N ASP A 115 -1.53 -3.09 -1.34
CA ASP A 115 -2.06 -3.63 -2.59
C ASP A 115 -2.47 -2.50 -3.54
N ASN A 116 -3.12 -1.48 -2.99
CA ASN A 116 -3.51 -0.29 -3.74
C ASN A 116 -2.29 0.51 -4.22
N ALA A 117 -1.30 0.73 -3.35
CA ALA A 117 -0.06 1.42 -3.71
C ALA A 117 0.70 0.70 -4.85
N VAL A 118 0.77 -0.63 -4.81
CA VAL A 118 1.33 -1.46 -5.89
C VAL A 118 0.54 -1.30 -7.18
N SER A 119 -0.80 -1.36 -7.12
CA SER A 119 -1.66 -1.16 -8.30
C SER A 119 -1.47 0.21 -8.95
N MET A 120 -1.24 1.25 -8.16
CA MET A 120 -0.95 2.60 -8.65
C MET A 120 0.48 2.72 -9.22
N GLY A 121 1.42 1.88 -8.77
CA GLY A 121 2.81 1.87 -9.24
C GLY A 121 3.67 2.98 -8.65
N ASN A 122 3.33 3.49 -7.49
CA ASN A 122 4.17 4.47 -6.79
C ASN A 122 5.24 3.74 -5.96
N LYS A 123 6.42 3.59 -6.55
CA LYS A 123 7.54 2.83 -5.95
C LYS A 123 7.96 3.38 -4.59
N GLU A 124 8.03 4.69 -4.44
CA GLU A 124 8.46 5.34 -3.18
C GLU A 124 7.47 5.05 -2.04
N VAL A 125 6.16 5.17 -2.32
CA VAL A 125 5.10 4.84 -1.36
C VAL A 125 5.16 3.36 -0.99
N VAL A 126 5.32 2.46 -1.97
CA VAL A 126 5.40 1.01 -1.72
C VAL A 126 6.60 0.69 -0.82
N VAL A 127 7.79 1.22 -1.12
CA VAL A 127 8.99 1.02 -0.29
C VAL A 127 8.73 1.51 1.15
N ARG A 128 8.17 2.69 1.30
CA ARG A 128 7.92 3.28 2.62
C ARG A 128 6.90 2.49 3.45
N ILE A 129 5.85 1.97 2.80
CA ILE A 129 4.87 1.08 3.44
C ILE A 129 5.54 -0.24 3.86
N LEU A 130 6.35 -0.85 3.00
CA LEU A 130 7.06 -2.10 3.32
C LEU A 130 8.00 -1.95 4.50
N GLU A 131 8.74 -0.83 4.60
CA GLU A 131 9.58 -0.51 5.75
C GLU A 131 8.76 -0.45 7.05
N GLN A 132 7.57 0.15 6.99
CA GLN A 132 6.69 0.26 8.15
C GLN A 132 6.08 -1.10 8.51
N LEU A 133 5.61 -1.89 7.54
CA LEU A 133 5.11 -3.26 7.76
C LEU A 133 6.17 -4.15 8.41
N LYS A 134 7.44 -4.00 8.00
CA LYS A 134 8.57 -4.72 8.62
C LYS A 134 8.76 -4.31 10.09
N LYS A 135 8.64 -3.02 10.42
CA LYS A 135 8.70 -2.53 11.80
C LYS A 135 7.54 -3.04 12.66
N GLU A 136 6.37 -3.20 12.05
CA GLU A 136 5.16 -3.76 12.69
C GLU A 136 5.23 -5.30 12.85
N GLY A 137 6.26 -5.96 12.31
CA GLY A 137 6.40 -7.41 12.35
C GLY A 137 5.40 -8.16 11.47
N VAL A 138 4.84 -7.50 10.46
CA VAL A 138 3.91 -8.14 9.52
C VAL A 138 4.67 -9.15 8.67
N ALA A 139 4.18 -10.39 8.64
CA ALA A 139 4.80 -11.46 7.89
C ALA A 139 4.75 -11.20 6.37
N SER A 140 5.86 -11.47 5.67
CA SER A 140 5.97 -11.26 4.22
C SER A 140 4.96 -12.08 3.39
N GLN A 141 4.43 -13.20 3.95
CA GLN A 141 3.35 -13.97 3.32
C GLN A 141 2.08 -13.15 3.07
N ASN A 142 1.83 -12.11 3.88
CA ASN A 142 0.69 -11.21 3.71
C ASN A 142 0.81 -10.31 2.46
N LEU A 143 1.98 -10.31 1.80
CA LEU A 143 2.22 -9.56 0.56
C LEU A 143 1.84 -10.36 -0.71
N ALA A 144 1.24 -11.55 -0.57
CA ALA A 144 0.86 -12.40 -1.71
C ALA A 144 -0.06 -11.69 -2.71
N THR A 145 -1.07 -10.95 -2.22
CA THR A 145 -1.99 -10.17 -3.07
C THR A 145 -1.26 -9.08 -3.84
N ALA A 146 -0.37 -8.35 -3.17
CA ALA A 146 0.46 -7.33 -3.81
C ALA A 146 1.31 -7.89 -4.96
N VAL A 147 1.91 -9.08 -4.78
CA VAL A 147 2.67 -9.77 -5.84
C VAL A 147 1.78 -10.17 -7.01
N LEU A 148 0.59 -10.73 -6.75
CA LEU A 148 -0.39 -11.07 -7.78
C LEU A 148 -0.80 -9.83 -8.59
N LEU A 149 -1.08 -8.71 -7.92
CA LEU A 149 -1.45 -7.44 -8.54
C LEU A 149 -0.31 -6.86 -9.39
N ALA A 150 0.93 -6.87 -8.88
CA ALA A 150 2.10 -6.43 -9.62
C ALA A 150 2.30 -7.25 -10.90
N ALA A 151 2.18 -8.56 -10.83
CA ALA A 151 2.26 -9.45 -11.99
C ALA A 151 1.12 -9.22 -12.99
N LYS A 152 -0.12 -9.06 -12.49
CA LYS A 152 -1.32 -8.80 -13.28
C LYS A 152 -1.25 -7.48 -14.03
N THR A 153 -0.70 -6.44 -13.40
CA THR A 153 -0.57 -5.09 -14.00
C THR A 153 0.74 -4.89 -14.79
N GLY A 154 1.63 -5.90 -14.79
CA GLY A 154 2.88 -5.85 -15.55
C GLY A 154 3.98 -5.00 -14.92
N LYS A 155 3.85 -4.64 -13.66
CA LYS A 155 4.78 -3.77 -12.93
C LYS A 155 5.98 -4.56 -12.39
N ALA A 156 6.95 -4.83 -13.27
CA ALA A 156 8.15 -5.61 -12.92
C ALA A 156 8.99 -4.95 -11.82
N ASP A 157 9.04 -3.63 -11.79
CA ASP A 157 9.70 -2.83 -10.75
C ASP A 157 9.05 -2.99 -9.36
N MET A 158 7.73 -3.17 -9.31
CA MET A 158 7.01 -3.50 -8.06
C MET A 158 7.29 -4.93 -7.63
N LEU A 159 7.35 -5.88 -8.57
CA LEU A 159 7.75 -7.26 -8.27
C LEU A 159 9.16 -7.32 -7.66
N GLU A 160 10.09 -6.50 -8.16
CA GLU A 160 11.45 -6.41 -7.60
C GLU A 160 11.41 -5.94 -6.14
N VAL A 161 10.73 -4.83 -5.86
CA VAL A 161 10.61 -4.27 -4.50
C VAL A 161 9.94 -5.26 -3.54
N LEU A 162 8.89 -5.94 -3.98
CA LEU A 162 8.19 -6.94 -3.17
C LEU A 162 9.07 -8.17 -2.92
N ALA A 163 9.82 -8.64 -3.93
CA ALA A 163 10.74 -9.76 -3.78
C ALA A 163 11.88 -9.45 -2.79
N ASP A 164 12.42 -8.23 -2.84
CA ASP A 164 13.45 -7.76 -1.90
C ASP A 164 12.92 -7.65 -0.45
N ALA A 165 11.61 -7.42 -0.30
CA ALA A 165 10.92 -7.48 0.99
C ALA A 165 10.58 -8.92 1.43
N GLY A 166 10.96 -9.94 0.65
CA GLY A 166 10.71 -11.35 0.95
C GLY A 166 9.29 -11.83 0.64
N ALA A 167 8.55 -11.11 -0.22
CA ALA A 167 7.21 -11.51 -0.61
C ALA A 167 7.20 -12.82 -1.41
N PRO A 168 6.17 -13.69 -1.25
CA PRO A 168 6.11 -14.99 -1.89
C PRO A 168 5.78 -14.85 -3.39
N LEU A 169 6.75 -15.12 -4.27
CA LEU A 169 6.57 -15.02 -5.72
C LEU A 169 5.75 -16.17 -6.34
N GLU A 170 5.47 -17.21 -5.57
CA GLU A 170 4.71 -18.41 -6.00
C GLU A 170 3.43 -18.62 -5.20
N ALA A 171 2.96 -17.59 -4.49
CA ALA A 171 1.69 -17.68 -3.76
C ALA A 171 0.50 -17.77 -4.74
N ARG A 172 -0.41 -18.71 -4.47
CA ARG A 172 -1.64 -18.85 -5.25
C ARG A 172 -2.69 -17.85 -4.78
N GLY A 173 -3.33 -17.20 -5.72
CA GLY A 173 -4.53 -16.42 -5.47
C GLY A 173 -5.76 -17.29 -5.18
N PRO A 174 -6.87 -16.68 -4.78
CA PRO A 174 -8.14 -17.39 -4.51
C PRO A 174 -8.67 -18.18 -5.72
N ASP A 175 -8.33 -17.74 -6.92
CA ASP A 175 -8.67 -18.39 -8.21
C ASP A 175 -7.70 -19.52 -8.61
N GLY A 176 -6.71 -19.81 -7.77
CA GLY A 176 -5.69 -20.84 -8.01
C GLY A 176 -4.59 -20.44 -9.00
N TYR A 177 -4.55 -19.16 -9.42
CA TYR A 177 -3.48 -18.65 -10.28
C TYR A 177 -2.27 -18.20 -9.44
N LEU A 178 -1.08 -18.41 -9.99
CA LEU A 178 0.17 -17.87 -9.49
C LEU A 178 0.47 -16.54 -10.20
N PRO A 179 1.38 -15.69 -9.65
CA PRO A 179 1.80 -14.45 -10.30
C PRO A 179 2.22 -14.63 -11.76
N ILE A 180 2.98 -15.69 -12.10
CA ILE A 180 3.44 -15.95 -13.45
C ILE A 180 2.28 -16.24 -14.43
N HIS A 181 1.19 -16.87 -13.97
CA HIS A 181 0.00 -17.06 -14.80
C HIS A 181 -0.67 -15.73 -15.15
N TRP A 182 -0.79 -14.81 -14.17
CA TRP A 182 -1.34 -13.49 -14.39
C TRP A 182 -0.48 -12.64 -15.32
N ALA A 183 0.86 -12.70 -15.14
CA ALA A 183 1.78 -12.02 -16.05
C ALA A 183 1.61 -12.48 -17.49
N VAL A 184 1.52 -13.82 -17.70
CA VAL A 184 1.36 -14.40 -19.04
C VAL A 184 -0.03 -14.12 -19.61
N LYS A 185 -1.10 -14.33 -18.84
CA LYS A 185 -2.49 -14.11 -19.28
C LYS A 185 -2.71 -12.68 -19.76
N ASN A 186 -2.04 -11.70 -19.17
CA ASN A 186 -2.16 -10.30 -19.53
C ASN A 186 -1.05 -9.82 -20.51
N GLY A 187 -0.23 -10.70 -21.04
CA GLY A 187 0.81 -10.34 -22.01
C GLY A 187 2.00 -9.56 -21.40
N ASN A 188 2.15 -9.58 -20.09
CA ASN A 188 3.14 -8.79 -19.35
C ASN A 188 4.53 -9.44 -19.41
N PHE A 189 5.25 -9.20 -20.50
CA PHE A 189 6.54 -9.81 -20.77
C PHE A 189 7.59 -9.56 -19.68
N ASP A 190 7.74 -8.32 -19.23
CA ASP A 190 8.79 -7.94 -18.27
C ASP A 190 8.51 -8.55 -16.88
N ALA A 191 7.25 -8.57 -16.46
CA ALA A 191 6.84 -9.23 -15.21
C ALA A 191 7.07 -10.75 -15.28
N MET A 192 6.71 -11.40 -16.41
CA MET A 192 7.00 -12.81 -16.64
C MET A 192 8.50 -13.10 -16.59
N MET A 193 9.31 -12.30 -17.28
CA MET A 193 10.77 -12.49 -17.30
C MET A 193 11.40 -12.28 -15.93
N PHE A 194 10.92 -11.30 -15.17
CA PHE A 194 11.37 -11.10 -13.79
C PHE A 194 11.13 -12.37 -12.95
N LEU A 195 9.91 -12.92 -12.98
CA LEU A 195 9.55 -14.11 -12.23
C LEU A 195 10.39 -15.33 -12.64
N ILE A 196 10.62 -15.53 -13.95
CA ILE A 196 11.50 -16.58 -14.47
C ILE A 196 12.92 -16.43 -13.96
N ASN A 197 13.47 -15.21 -14.00
CA ASN A 197 14.83 -14.91 -13.54
C ASN A 197 14.99 -15.09 -12.02
N LYS A 198 13.92 -14.94 -11.24
CA LYS A 198 13.88 -15.24 -9.81
C LYS A 198 13.68 -16.74 -9.50
N GLY A 199 13.61 -17.59 -10.52
CA GLY A 199 13.57 -19.04 -10.36
C GLY A 199 12.16 -19.63 -10.18
N VAL A 200 11.10 -18.85 -10.45
CA VAL A 200 9.72 -19.37 -10.42
C VAL A 200 9.56 -20.50 -11.43
N ASP A 201 8.96 -21.62 -11.00
CA ASP A 201 8.75 -22.78 -11.88
C ASP A 201 7.78 -22.44 -13.03
N VAL A 202 8.28 -22.54 -14.26
CA VAL A 202 7.51 -22.28 -15.50
C VAL A 202 6.55 -23.41 -15.86
N ASN A 203 6.59 -24.56 -15.17
CA ASN A 203 5.75 -25.72 -15.42
C ASN A 203 4.60 -25.86 -14.42
N VAL A 204 4.42 -24.84 -13.56
CA VAL A 204 3.27 -24.79 -12.64
C VAL A 204 1.96 -24.74 -13.39
N LYS A 205 0.92 -25.35 -12.80
CA LYS A 205 -0.45 -25.32 -13.33
C LYS A 205 -1.33 -24.41 -12.49
N CYS A 206 -2.21 -23.65 -13.13
CA CYS A 206 -3.26 -22.90 -12.43
C CYS A 206 -4.33 -23.82 -11.84
N GLY A 207 -5.30 -23.28 -11.11
CA GLY A 207 -6.42 -24.04 -10.54
C GLY A 207 -7.27 -24.79 -11.55
N GLN A 208 -7.26 -24.37 -12.82
CA GLN A 208 -7.94 -25.03 -13.94
C GLN A 208 -7.09 -26.12 -14.64
N GLY A 209 -5.85 -26.34 -14.20
CA GLY A 209 -4.94 -27.35 -14.73
C GLY A 209 -4.09 -26.92 -15.92
N TYR A 210 -4.21 -25.67 -16.40
CA TYR A 210 -3.43 -25.14 -17.53
C TYR A 210 -2.04 -24.68 -17.08
N SER A 211 -1.03 -24.92 -17.94
CA SER A 211 0.31 -24.37 -17.76
C SER A 211 0.39 -22.92 -18.24
N VAL A 212 1.47 -22.22 -17.84
CA VAL A 212 1.76 -20.87 -18.35
C VAL A 212 1.93 -20.84 -19.87
N LEU A 213 2.48 -21.90 -20.47
CA LEU A 213 2.66 -22.00 -21.93
C LEU A 213 1.33 -22.20 -22.65
N ASP A 214 0.37 -22.93 -22.04
CA ASP A 214 -0.99 -23.05 -22.59
C ASP A 214 -1.67 -21.68 -22.66
N TRP A 215 -1.56 -20.87 -21.60
CA TRP A 215 -2.09 -19.50 -21.57
C TRP A 215 -1.45 -18.62 -22.64
N ALA A 216 -0.11 -18.61 -22.75
CA ALA A 216 0.59 -17.82 -23.77
C ALA A 216 0.16 -18.20 -25.19
N THR A 217 -0.08 -19.50 -25.41
CA THR A 217 -0.50 -20.05 -26.72
C THR A 217 -1.95 -19.66 -27.03
N ASN A 218 -2.86 -19.80 -26.05
CA ASN A 218 -4.27 -19.42 -26.20
C ASN A 218 -4.46 -17.93 -26.48
N GLU A 219 -3.72 -17.08 -25.77
CA GLU A 219 -3.78 -15.63 -25.96
C GLU A 219 -3.00 -15.14 -27.20
N GLY A 220 -2.21 -16.00 -27.83
CA GLY A 220 -1.49 -15.69 -29.06
C GLY A 220 -0.32 -14.72 -28.84
N TYR A 221 0.47 -14.89 -27.77
CA TYR A 221 1.63 -14.04 -27.47
C TYR A 221 2.97 -14.65 -27.94
N PRO A 222 3.42 -14.45 -29.17
CA PRO A 222 4.58 -15.16 -29.74
C PRO A 222 5.88 -14.88 -29.00
N ARG A 223 6.06 -13.63 -28.49
CA ARG A 223 7.24 -13.26 -27.71
C ARG A 223 7.31 -14.01 -26.38
N LEU A 224 6.17 -14.15 -25.67
CA LEU A 224 6.08 -14.89 -24.42
C LEU A 224 6.29 -16.38 -24.66
N ILE A 225 5.64 -16.96 -25.70
CA ILE A 225 5.80 -18.36 -26.11
C ILE A 225 7.26 -18.69 -26.33
N LYS A 226 7.99 -17.86 -27.11
CA LYS A 226 9.42 -18.06 -27.38
C LYS A 226 10.26 -18.07 -26.10
N ALA A 227 10.01 -17.10 -25.22
CA ALA A 227 10.74 -16.98 -23.95
C ALA A 227 10.44 -18.14 -22.99
N LEU A 228 9.17 -18.54 -22.86
CA LEU A 228 8.74 -19.66 -22.02
C LEU A 228 9.33 -20.98 -22.50
N LYS A 229 9.33 -21.25 -23.82
CA LYS A 229 9.97 -22.44 -24.38
C LYS A 229 11.47 -22.45 -24.10
N LYS A 230 12.15 -21.32 -24.22
CA LYS A 230 13.58 -21.18 -23.88
C LYS A 230 13.84 -21.47 -22.39
N ALA A 231 12.88 -21.10 -21.51
CA ALA A 231 12.94 -21.39 -20.09
C ALA A 231 12.51 -22.83 -19.72
N GLY A 232 12.19 -23.69 -20.71
CA GLY A 232 11.82 -25.09 -20.47
C GLY A 232 10.34 -25.31 -20.16
N ALA A 233 9.47 -24.35 -20.45
CA ALA A 233 8.02 -24.52 -20.26
C ALA A 233 7.45 -25.56 -21.22
N LYS A 234 6.52 -26.38 -20.70
CA LYS A 234 5.83 -27.45 -21.43
C LYS A 234 4.34 -27.19 -21.49
N ASN A 235 3.71 -27.50 -22.61
CA ASN A 235 2.25 -27.53 -22.68
C ASN A 235 1.70 -28.68 -21.84
N THR A 236 0.58 -28.46 -21.19
CA THR A 236 -0.27 -29.57 -20.78
C THR A 236 -0.98 -30.10 -22.06
N LYS A 237 -1.26 -31.41 -22.14
CA LYS A 237 -1.98 -31.96 -23.29
C LYS A 237 -3.44 -31.45 -23.41
N GLN A 238 -3.85 -30.53 -22.55
CA GLN A 238 -5.19 -29.98 -22.46
C GLN A 238 -5.20 -28.63 -23.19
N TYR A 239 -5.64 -28.63 -24.45
CA TYR A 239 -5.99 -27.40 -25.16
C TYR A 239 -7.25 -26.81 -24.54
N PHE A 240 -7.36 -25.48 -24.49
CA PHE A 240 -8.62 -24.79 -24.23
C PHE A 240 -9.62 -25.30 -25.32
N LYS A 241 -10.41 -26.32 -24.99
CA LYS A 241 -11.58 -26.68 -25.77
C LYS A 241 -12.64 -25.64 -25.44
N ASP A 242 -12.98 -24.85 -26.43
CA ASP A 242 -14.21 -24.09 -26.56
C ASP A 242 -14.43 -22.90 -25.57
N SER A 243 -13.80 -21.78 -25.88
CA SER A 243 -14.31 -20.48 -25.46
C SER A 243 -14.40 -19.45 -26.60
N LYS A 244 -14.44 -19.93 -27.86
CA LYS A 244 -14.79 -19.12 -29.02
C LYS A 244 -15.90 -19.86 -29.78
N GLY A 245 -17.08 -19.92 -29.14
CA GLY A 245 -18.35 -20.16 -29.75
C GLY A 245 -19.19 -18.93 -29.64
#